data_5f512d650bcc92f10e068aa3d061c35e
#
_entry.id   5f512d650bcc92f10e068aa3d061c35e
#
_cell.length_a   1.000
_cell.length_b   1.000
_cell.length_c   1.000
_cell.angle_alpha   90.00
_cell.angle_beta   90.00
_cell.angle_gamma   90.00
#
_symmetry.space_group_name_H-M   'P 1'
#
loop_
_entity.id
_entity.type
_entity.pdbx_description
1 polymer ?
#
loop_
_entity_poly.entity_id
_entity_poly.type
_entity_poly.pdbx_seq_one_letter_code
_entity_poly.pdbx_strand_id
1 'polypeptide(L)'
;MRVRGQSPILWRCLGQSQVGAEPGHAVVVDGLSYQEQQLLDRLPTSMSPSDVYQVARWSEVPIARARELMSVLDEAGVLTRDASTPASEDEVYWERVSDNPRVRTQALRRGVVGIIGSGRLAHELVALLAESGVGALLPEDE
;
A
#
# COMPACT_ATOMS: atom_id res chain seq x y z
N MET A 1 -7.59 0.22 -11.59
CA MET A 1 -6.97 -0.60 -10.52
C MET A 1 -5.73 0.11 -10.04
N ARG A 2 -5.26 -0.18 -8.84
CA ARG A 2 -4.01 0.36 -8.31
C ARG A 2 -3.28 -0.68 -7.46
N VAL A 3 -1.98 -0.46 -7.24
CA VAL A 3 -1.21 -1.28 -6.29
C VAL A 3 -1.68 -0.96 -4.87
N ARG A 4 -2.05 -2.01 -4.14
CA ARG A 4 -2.58 -1.93 -2.78
C ARG A 4 -1.56 -1.28 -1.85
N GLY A 5 -2.00 -0.27 -1.08
CA GLY A 5 -1.16 0.48 -0.16
C GLY A 5 0.05 1.13 -0.81
N GLN A 6 -0.02 1.44 -2.11
CA GLN A 6 1.12 2.00 -2.85
C GLN A 6 2.42 1.20 -2.63
N SER A 7 2.29 -0.12 -2.47
CA SER A 7 3.42 -1.00 -2.17
C SER A 7 4.48 -0.91 -3.26
N PRO A 8 5.77 -0.79 -2.90
CA PRO A 8 6.83 -0.73 -3.90
C PRO A 8 6.98 -2.07 -4.62
N ILE A 9 7.36 -2.02 -5.89
CA ILE A 9 7.78 -3.20 -6.64
C ILE A 9 9.32 -3.21 -6.63
N LEU A 10 9.90 -4.27 -6.14
CA LEU A 10 11.33 -4.40 -5.88
C LEU A 10 11.91 -5.55 -6.67
N TRP A 11 13.07 -5.36 -7.27
CA TRP A 11 13.87 -6.44 -7.85
C TRP A 11 14.61 -7.17 -6.74
N ARG A 12 14.44 -8.48 -6.64
CA ARG A 12 15.23 -9.33 -5.74
C ARG A 12 16.47 -9.88 -6.42
N CYS A 13 16.29 -10.45 -7.58
CA CYS A 13 17.32 -10.93 -8.48
C CYS A 13 16.74 -11.05 -9.89
N LEU A 14 17.56 -11.45 -10.86
CA LEU A 14 17.06 -11.73 -12.20
C LEU A 14 16.02 -12.84 -12.17
N GLY A 15 14.85 -12.58 -12.75
CA GLY A 15 13.72 -13.50 -12.78
C GLY A 15 12.81 -13.43 -11.56
N GLN A 16 13.09 -12.58 -10.56
CA GLN A 16 12.31 -12.51 -9.34
C GLN A 16 12.05 -11.06 -8.91
N SER A 17 10.79 -10.69 -8.80
CA SER A 17 10.34 -9.40 -8.28
C SER A 17 9.46 -9.59 -7.04
N GLN A 18 9.41 -8.57 -6.19
CA GLN A 18 8.61 -8.57 -4.97
C GLN A 18 7.73 -7.32 -4.94
N VAL A 19 6.48 -7.48 -4.57
CA VAL A 19 5.55 -6.38 -4.30
C VAL A 19 5.35 -6.25 -2.80
N GLY A 20 5.66 -5.08 -2.27
CA GLY A 20 5.64 -4.81 -0.83
C GLY A 20 6.94 -5.18 -0.14
N ALA A 21 7.17 -4.58 1.02
CA ALA A 21 8.35 -4.81 1.86
C ALA A 21 7.98 -5.29 3.27
N GLU A 22 6.69 -5.25 3.62
CA GLU A 22 6.21 -5.58 4.95
C GLU A 22 6.29 -7.09 5.22
N PRO A 23 6.88 -7.51 6.34
CA PRO A 23 6.98 -8.94 6.70
C PRO A 23 5.62 -9.62 6.75
N GLY A 24 5.49 -10.77 6.08
CA GLY A 24 4.25 -11.54 6.02
C GLY A 24 3.20 -11.03 5.01
N HIS A 25 3.43 -9.86 4.40
CA HIS A 25 2.49 -9.26 3.42
C HIS A 25 3.12 -9.02 2.05
N ALA A 26 4.41 -9.22 1.92
CA ALA A 26 5.10 -9.12 0.64
C ALA A 26 4.79 -10.33 -0.24
N VAL A 27 4.53 -10.09 -1.52
CA VAL A 27 4.29 -11.12 -2.53
C VAL A 27 5.48 -11.20 -3.47
N VAL A 28 6.02 -12.40 -3.65
CA VAL A 28 7.14 -12.67 -4.55
C VAL A 28 6.61 -13.30 -5.82
N VAL A 29 7.02 -12.76 -6.97
CA VAL A 29 6.70 -13.28 -8.31
C VAL A 29 7.97 -13.83 -8.91
N ASP A 30 7.96 -15.11 -9.19
CA ASP A 30 9.09 -15.87 -9.75
C ASP A 30 8.90 -16.17 -11.23
N GLY A 31 9.98 -16.58 -11.89
CA GLY A 31 9.96 -17.05 -13.28
C GLY A 31 9.76 -15.93 -14.29
N LEU A 32 10.08 -14.69 -13.93
CA LEU A 32 9.96 -13.53 -14.80
C LEU A 32 11.13 -13.44 -15.79
N SER A 33 10.86 -13.10 -17.04
CA SER A 33 11.90 -12.60 -17.93
C SER A 33 12.34 -11.20 -17.51
N TYR A 34 13.49 -10.75 -18.03
CA TYR A 34 13.97 -9.39 -17.81
C TYR A 34 12.95 -8.33 -18.24
N GLN A 35 12.29 -8.55 -19.39
CA GLN A 35 11.26 -7.67 -19.93
C GLN A 35 10.03 -7.60 -19.00
N GLU A 36 9.63 -8.73 -18.43
CA GLU A 36 8.51 -8.79 -17.48
C GLU A 36 8.85 -8.07 -16.16
N GLN A 37 10.08 -8.18 -15.69
CA GLN A 37 10.53 -7.40 -14.54
C GLN A 37 10.52 -5.90 -14.84
N GLN A 38 10.99 -5.49 -16.03
CA GLN A 38 10.89 -4.09 -16.46
C GLN A 38 9.45 -3.61 -16.59
N LEU A 39 8.54 -4.48 -17.06
CA LEU A 39 7.11 -4.17 -17.10
C LEU A 39 6.60 -3.86 -15.68
N LEU A 40 6.87 -4.74 -14.72
CA LEU A 40 6.41 -4.55 -13.34
C LEU A 40 6.98 -3.26 -12.72
N ASP A 41 8.27 -3.00 -12.91
CA ASP A 41 8.95 -1.82 -12.37
C ASP A 41 8.40 -0.48 -12.91
N ARG A 42 7.85 -0.51 -14.12
CA ARG A 42 7.28 0.68 -14.78
C ARG A 42 5.77 0.85 -14.58
N LEU A 43 5.12 -0.08 -13.87
CA LEU A 43 3.69 0.06 -13.60
C LEU A 43 3.43 1.29 -12.73
N PRO A 44 2.51 2.17 -13.15
CA PRO A 44 2.11 3.28 -12.30
C PRO A 44 1.34 2.76 -11.09
N THR A 45 1.42 3.48 -9.97
CA THR A 45 0.71 3.14 -8.74
C THR A 45 -0.81 3.01 -8.95
N SER A 46 -1.38 3.86 -9.81
CA SER A 46 -2.76 3.77 -10.28
C SER A 46 -2.75 3.58 -11.78
N MET A 47 -3.45 2.58 -12.28
CA MET A 47 -3.39 2.17 -13.66
C MET A 47 -4.76 1.88 -14.26
N SER A 48 -4.92 2.29 -15.51
CA SER A 48 -6.01 1.88 -16.40
C SER A 48 -5.56 0.70 -17.29
N PRO A 49 -6.47 0.04 -17.99
CA PRO A 49 -6.10 -0.95 -19.01
C PRO A 49 -5.19 -0.40 -20.11
N SER A 50 -5.33 0.90 -20.46
CA SER A 50 -4.47 1.56 -21.45
C SER A 50 -3.04 1.74 -20.95
N ASP A 51 -2.85 2.01 -19.66
CA ASP A 51 -1.51 2.14 -19.07
C ASP A 51 -0.77 0.79 -19.11
N VAL A 52 -1.45 -0.29 -18.73
CA VAL A 52 -0.89 -1.66 -18.83
C VAL A 52 -0.49 -1.98 -20.28
N TYR A 53 -1.33 -1.61 -21.26
CA TYR A 53 -1.00 -1.80 -22.67
C TYR A 53 0.25 -1.01 -23.09
N GLN A 54 0.35 0.25 -22.71
CA GLN A 54 1.50 1.10 -23.03
C GLN A 54 2.79 0.56 -22.40
N VAL A 55 2.75 0.21 -21.12
CA VAL A 55 3.92 -0.32 -20.40
C VAL A 55 4.34 -1.66 -21.00
N ALA A 56 3.41 -2.54 -21.34
CA ALA A 56 3.69 -3.81 -22.02
C ALA A 56 4.42 -3.60 -23.34
N ARG A 57 3.94 -2.63 -24.13
CA ARG A 57 4.59 -2.27 -25.40
C ARG A 57 6.01 -1.72 -25.21
N TRP A 58 6.23 -0.85 -24.23
CA TRP A 58 7.55 -0.29 -23.94
C TRP A 58 8.54 -1.31 -23.40
N SER A 59 8.03 -2.30 -22.67
CA SER A 59 8.85 -3.38 -22.11
C SER A 59 8.97 -4.59 -23.05
N GLU A 60 8.43 -4.49 -24.27
CA GLU A 60 8.43 -5.58 -25.27
C GLU A 60 7.80 -6.89 -24.77
N VAL A 61 6.81 -6.78 -23.86
CA VAL A 61 6.06 -7.93 -23.35
C VAL A 61 4.77 -8.09 -24.13
N PRO A 62 4.46 -9.31 -24.64
CA PRO A 62 3.18 -9.56 -25.29
C PRO A 62 2.00 -9.18 -24.38
N ILE A 63 0.98 -8.52 -24.94
CA ILE A 63 -0.15 -8.02 -24.13
C ILE A 63 -0.93 -9.14 -23.42
N ALA A 64 -0.99 -10.32 -24.02
CA ALA A 64 -1.59 -11.51 -23.38
C ALA A 64 -0.84 -11.84 -22.09
N ARG A 65 0.49 -11.87 -22.15
CA ARG A 65 1.34 -12.17 -21.01
C ARG A 65 1.30 -11.06 -19.94
N ALA A 66 1.25 -9.80 -20.35
CA ALA A 66 1.06 -8.70 -19.41
C ALA A 66 -0.28 -8.82 -18.64
N ARG A 67 -1.35 -9.22 -19.30
CA ARG A 67 -2.65 -9.49 -18.65
C ARG A 67 -2.60 -10.66 -17.68
N GLU A 68 -1.89 -11.73 -18.03
CA GLU A 68 -1.68 -12.86 -17.11
C GLU A 68 -0.95 -12.41 -15.86
N LEU A 69 0.12 -11.60 -15.99
CA LEU A 69 0.83 -11.04 -14.83
C LEU A 69 -0.09 -10.17 -13.97
N MET A 70 -0.92 -9.34 -14.58
CA MET A 70 -1.91 -8.56 -13.84
C MET A 70 -2.92 -9.45 -13.11
N SER A 71 -3.37 -10.57 -13.71
CA SER A 71 -4.24 -11.54 -13.06
C SER A 71 -3.58 -12.18 -11.85
N VAL A 72 -2.34 -12.61 -11.99
CA VAL A 72 -1.54 -13.17 -10.88
C VAL A 72 -1.41 -12.17 -9.71
N LEU A 73 -1.15 -10.89 -10.01
CA LEU A 73 -1.08 -9.84 -8.98
C LEU A 73 -2.44 -9.55 -8.33
N ASP A 74 -3.54 -9.59 -9.10
CA ASP A 74 -4.92 -9.43 -8.58
C ASP A 74 -5.30 -10.61 -7.68
N GLU A 75 -5.03 -11.85 -8.11
CA GLU A 75 -5.26 -13.07 -7.34
C GLU A 75 -4.43 -13.12 -6.05
N ALA A 76 -3.20 -12.62 -6.09
CA ALA A 76 -2.34 -12.48 -4.92
C ALA A 76 -2.75 -11.34 -3.97
N GLY A 77 -3.80 -10.59 -4.31
CA GLY A 77 -4.32 -9.49 -3.48
C GLY A 77 -3.44 -8.24 -3.42
N VAL A 78 -2.44 -8.13 -4.31
CA VAL A 78 -1.58 -6.94 -4.40
C VAL A 78 -2.20 -5.79 -5.20
N LEU A 79 -3.26 -6.06 -5.96
CA LEU A 79 -4.02 -5.05 -6.67
C LEU A 79 -5.35 -4.79 -5.96
N THR A 80 -5.83 -3.56 -6.06
CA THR A 80 -7.17 -3.17 -5.61
C THR A 80 -7.92 -2.46 -6.72
N ARG A 81 -9.22 -2.73 -6.80
CA ARG A 81 -10.14 -2.04 -7.73
C ARG A 81 -10.76 -0.80 -7.09
N ASP A 82 -10.51 -0.59 -5.81
CA ASP A 82 -10.97 0.61 -5.12
C ASP A 82 -10.30 1.83 -5.72
N ALA A 83 -11.11 2.70 -6.33
CA ALA A 83 -10.65 3.93 -6.97
C ALA A 83 -10.33 5.03 -5.96
N SER A 84 -10.70 4.86 -4.68
CA SER A 84 -10.41 5.83 -3.65
C SER A 84 -8.91 5.86 -3.36
N THR A 85 -8.31 7.03 -3.46
CA THR A 85 -6.95 7.26 -3.00
C THR A 85 -6.95 7.28 -1.47
N PRO A 86 -6.01 6.62 -0.80
CA PRO A 86 -5.86 6.75 0.65
C PRO A 86 -5.71 8.21 1.05
N ALA A 87 -6.42 8.63 2.09
CA ALA A 87 -6.44 10.01 2.54
C ALA A 87 -5.28 10.37 3.48
N SER A 88 -4.54 9.36 3.97
CA SER A 88 -3.42 9.53 4.88
C SER A 88 -2.39 8.42 4.72
N GLU A 89 -1.18 8.65 5.23
CA GLU A 89 -0.11 7.65 5.28
C GLU A 89 -0.53 6.42 6.11
N ASP A 90 -1.33 6.60 7.15
CA ASP A 90 -1.87 5.50 7.95
C ASP A 90 -2.82 4.63 7.14
N GLU A 91 -3.66 5.21 6.29
CA GLU A 91 -4.51 4.44 5.38
C GLU A 91 -3.66 3.64 4.38
N VAL A 92 -2.59 4.23 3.86
CA VAL A 92 -1.61 3.55 3.01
C VAL A 92 -1.00 2.36 3.73
N TYR A 93 -0.53 2.58 4.97
CA TYR A 93 0.04 1.51 5.80
C TYR A 93 -0.97 0.39 6.08
N TRP A 94 -2.18 0.74 6.54
CA TRP A 94 -3.21 -0.26 6.83
C TRP A 94 -3.66 -1.03 5.59
N GLU A 95 -3.64 -0.42 4.42
CA GLU A 95 -3.89 -1.15 3.16
C GLU A 95 -2.82 -2.21 2.88
N ARG A 96 -1.58 -2.01 3.30
CA ARG A 96 -0.50 -3.00 3.11
C ARG A 96 -0.64 -4.21 4.03
N VAL A 97 -1.03 -3.99 5.29
CA VAL A 97 -0.94 -4.99 6.36
C VAL A 97 -2.30 -5.50 6.86
N SER A 98 -3.41 -5.06 6.31
CA SER A 98 -4.74 -5.43 6.80
C SER A 98 -5.71 -5.77 5.68
N ASP A 99 -6.50 -6.81 5.86
CA ASP A 99 -7.58 -7.17 4.93
C ASP A 99 -8.74 -6.17 4.95
N ASN A 100 -8.88 -5.42 6.05
CA ASN A 100 -9.95 -4.42 6.24
C ASN A 100 -9.37 -3.06 6.66
N PRO A 101 -8.62 -2.36 5.79
CA PRO A 101 -7.96 -1.10 6.12
C PRO A 101 -8.95 -0.02 6.60
N ARG A 102 -10.12 0.08 5.97
CA ARG A 102 -11.15 1.06 6.34
C ARG A 102 -11.71 0.84 7.73
N VAL A 103 -11.87 -0.39 8.16
CA VAL A 103 -12.35 -0.71 9.52
C VAL A 103 -11.32 -0.25 10.55
N ARG A 104 -10.02 -0.44 10.26
CA ARG A 104 -8.93 0.00 11.15
C ARG A 104 -8.87 1.52 11.27
N THR A 105 -8.87 2.23 10.15
CA THR A 105 -8.85 3.69 10.15
C THR A 105 -10.11 4.30 10.76
N GLN A 106 -11.29 3.71 10.52
CA GLN A 106 -12.52 4.16 11.18
C GLN A 106 -12.50 3.90 12.69
N ALA A 107 -11.96 2.77 13.14
CA ALA A 107 -11.81 2.49 14.57
C ALA A 107 -10.89 3.53 15.24
N LEU A 108 -9.78 3.86 14.59
CA LEU A 108 -8.86 4.90 15.06
C LEU A 108 -9.53 6.28 15.15
N ARG A 109 -10.26 6.68 14.10
CA ARG A 109 -11.01 7.95 14.07
C ARG A 109 -12.14 8.03 15.09
N ARG A 110 -12.65 6.91 15.58
CA ARG A 110 -13.64 6.83 16.65
C ARG A 110 -13.02 6.67 18.03
N GLY A 111 -11.72 6.42 18.07
CA GLY A 111 -10.98 6.24 19.32
C GLY A 111 -10.95 7.54 20.11
N VAL A 112 -11.04 7.42 21.42
CA VAL A 112 -10.86 8.51 22.39
C VAL A 112 -9.73 8.10 23.30
N VAL A 113 -8.71 8.95 23.43
CA VAL A 113 -7.54 8.68 24.28
C VAL A 113 -7.43 9.78 25.33
N GLY A 114 -7.51 9.38 26.62
CA GLY A 114 -7.19 10.24 27.73
C GLY A 114 -5.69 10.27 28.01
N ILE A 115 -5.12 11.44 28.22
CA ILE A 115 -3.70 11.62 28.55
C ILE A 115 -3.64 12.38 29.86
N ILE A 116 -3.10 11.75 30.90
CA ILE A 116 -2.97 12.33 32.23
C ILE A 116 -1.52 12.82 32.39
N GLY A 117 -1.36 14.10 32.68
CA GLY A 117 -0.09 14.76 32.89
C GLY A 117 0.19 15.89 31.90
N SER A 118 1.03 16.84 32.31
CA SER A 118 1.32 18.10 31.61
C SER A 118 2.76 18.23 31.12
N GLY A 119 3.57 17.18 31.24
CA GLY A 119 4.99 17.23 30.85
C GLY A 119 5.22 17.20 29.34
N ARG A 120 6.47 17.47 28.91
CA ARG A 120 6.88 17.44 27.51
C ARG A 120 6.47 16.14 26.79
N LEU A 121 6.56 15.00 27.49
CA LEU A 121 6.17 13.70 26.92
C LEU A 121 4.67 13.66 26.59
N ALA A 122 3.82 14.23 27.45
CA ALA A 122 2.38 14.28 27.19
C ALA A 122 2.07 15.11 25.93
N HIS A 123 2.73 16.25 25.75
CA HIS A 123 2.57 17.09 24.56
C HIS A 123 3.01 16.36 23.26
N GLU A 124 4.16 15.69 23.31
CA GLU A 124 4.63 14.90 22.15
C GLU A 124 3.68 13.75 21.81
N LEU A 125 3.12 13.06 22.83
CA LEU A 125 2.14 12.01 22.64
C LEU A 125 0.83 12.55 22.02
N VAL A 126 0.34 13.70 22.47
CA VAL A 126 -0.82 14.38 21.89
C VAL A 126 -0.59 14.64 20.40
N ALA A 127 0.57 15.20 20.06
CA ALA A 127 0.91 15.50 18.67
C ALA A 127 0.94 14.23 17.81
N LEU A 128 1.66 13.19 18.24
CA LEU A 128 1.76 11.93 17.52
C LEU A 128 0.41 11.22 17.34
N LEU A 129 -0.42 11.21 18.38
CA LEU A 129 -1.75 10.59 18.32
C LEU A 129 -2.71 11.38 17.42
N ALA A 130 -2.60 12.71 17.41
CA ALA A 130 -3.36 13.56 16.50
C ALA A 130 -2.96 13.31 15.04
N GLU A 131 -1.66 13.26 14.76
CA GLU A 131 -1.12 12.94 13.43
C GLU A 131 -1.53 11.54 12.97
N SER A 132 -1.61 10.56 13.89
CA SER A 132 -2.09 9.19 13.61
C SER A 132 -3.59 9.12 13.30
N GLY A 133 -4.34 10.20 13.47
CA GLY A 133 -5.77 10.24 13.14
C GLY A 133 -6.69 9.70 14.24
N VAL A 134 -6.26 9.71 15.50
CA VAL A 134 -7.13 9.44 16.65
C VAL A 134 -8.25 10.47 16.72
N GLY A 135 -9.49 10.01 16.91
CA GLY A 135 -10.68 10.84 16.79
C GLY A 135 -10.83 11.92 17.85
N ALA A 136 -10.47 11.64 19.08
CA ALA A 136 -10.48 12.62 20.18
C ALA A 136 -9.35 12.37 21.18
N LEU A 137 -8.74 13.46 21.62
CA LEU A 137 -7.71 13.45 22.65
C LEU A 137 -8.21 14.29 23.83
N LEU A 138 -8.16 13.73 25.02
CA LEU A 138 -8.60 14.37 26.26
C LEU A 138 -7.38 14.55 27.17
N PRO A 139 -6.62 15.66 27.04
CA PRO A 139 -5.57 15.96 28.00
C PRO A 139 -6.18 16.38 29.35
N GLU A 140 -5.72 15.76 30.41
CA GLU A 140 -6.06 16.15 31.79
C GLU A 140 -4.78 16.65 32.47
N ASP A 141 -4.80 17.89 32.92
CA ASP A 141 -3.77 18.44 33.79
C ASP A 141 -4.09 18.07 35.23
N GLU A 142 -3.12 17.51 35.97
CA GLU A 142 -3.22 17.32 37.42
C GLU A 142 -3.01 18.63 38.16
#